data_f783b18492a00bcd5e6b58479cd9b696
#
_entry.id   f783b18492a00bcd5e6b58479cd9b696
#
_cell.length_a   1.000
_cell.length_b   1.000
_cell.length_c   1.000
_cell.angle_alpha   90.00
_cell.angle_beta   90.00
_cell.angle_gamma   90.00
#
_symmetry.space_group_name_H-M   'P 1'
#
loop_
_entity.id
_entity.type
_entity.pdbx_description
1 polymer ?
#
loop_
_entity_poly.entity_id
_entity_poly.type
_entity_poly.pdbx_seq_one_letter_code
_entity_poly.pdbx_strand_id
1 'polypeptide(L)'
;MRNINCVVISGNLTRDPEWRGTARNALSLGVAVNDETKNQQTGEWEERPNFVDCVVFGNRAAAIERYLEKGTKVTIEGRLRYSSWETADGQKRSKLEVVVDEIEFSNRQGDAGGQRQQRPAQRRQSAAPGAYQPTLDSAKPAQPDAYDDIPF
;
A
#
# COMPACT_ATOMS: atom_id res chain seq x y z
N MET A 1 -15.62 -28.10 -1.09
CA MET A 1 -15.68 -26.76 -0.48
C MET A 1 -14.31 -26.11 -0.51
N ARG A 2 -14.19 -24.87 -0.99
CA ARG A 2 -12.94 -24.12 -0.92
C ARG A 2 -12.99 -23.21 0.31
N ASN A 3 -12.04 -23.36 1.20
CA ASN A 3 -11.87 -22.43 2.31
C ASN A 3 -11.23 -21.14 1.80
N ILE A 4 -11.55 -20.03 2.43
CA ILE A 4 -10.90 -18.74 2.16
C ILE A 4 -9.50 -18.78 2.76
N ASN A 5 -8.50 -18.44 1.93
CA ASN A 5 -7.12 -18.27 2.35
C ASN A 5 -6.56 -17.08 1.56
N CYS A 6 -6.66 -15.91 2.13
CA CYS A 6 -6.24 -14.65 1.55
C CYS A 6 -5.55 -13.82 2.61
N VAL A 7 -4.40 -13.26 2.27
CA VAL A 7 -3.60 -12.37 3.13
C VAL A 7 -3.25 -11.14 2.32
N VAL A 8 -3.57 -9.97 2.84
CA VAL A 8 -3.14 -8.69 2.27
C VAL A 8 -2.37 -7.94 3.34
N ILE A 9 -1.13 -7.60 3.05
CA ILE A 9 -0.25 -6.86 3.96
C ILE A 9 0.49 -5.74 3.23
N SER A 10 0.73 -4.66 3.94
CA SER A 10 1.60 -3.57 3.47
C SER A 10 2.66 -3.30 4.53
N GLY A 11 3.91 -3.16 4.09
CA GLY A 11 5.03 -2.95 5.00
C GLY A 11 6.31 -2.65 4.25
N ASN A 12 7.43 -2.70 4.96
CA ASN A 12 8.74 -2.44 4.38
C ASN A 12 9.60 -3.70 4.43
N LEU A 13 10.41 -3.90 3.41
CA LEU A 13 11.37 -5.00 3.39
C LEU A 13 12.40 -4.83 4.50
N THR A 14 12.60 -5.88 5.29
CA THR A 14 13.57 -5.90 6.41
C THR A 14 14.99 -6.18 5.97
N ARG A 15 15.13 -6.85 4.83
CA ARG A 15 16.39 -7.24 4.18
C ARG A 15 16.22 -7.28 2.68
N ASP A 16 17.33 -7.35 1.97
CA ASP A 16 17.33 -7.60 0.53
C ASP A 16 16.70 -8.97 0.23
N PRO A 17 16.01 -9.12 -0.91
CA PRO A 17 15.47 -10.41 -1.32
C PRO A 17 16.54 -11.48 -1.46
N GLU A 18 16.23 -12.69 -1.00
CA GLU A 18 17.16 -13.81 -1.05
C GLU A 18 16.59 -15.00 -1.81
N TRP A 19 17.36 -15.56 -2.72
CA TRP A 19 16.97 -16.77 -3.42
C TRP A 19 17.09 -18.01 -2.51
N ARG A 20 16.07 -18.84 -2.54
CA ARG A 20 16.10 -20.15 -1.87
C ARG A 20 16.60 -21.22 -2.82
N GLY A 21 17.61 -21.95 -2.34
CA GLY A 21 18.20 -23.05 -3.08
C GLY A 21 18.98 -22.65 -4.34
N THR A 22 19.64 -23.63 -4.95
CA THR A 22 20.49 -23.43 -6.12
C THR A 22 19.69 -23.21 -7.41
N ALA A 23 18.45 -23.69 -7.46
CA ALA A 23 17.59 -23.59 -8.66
C ALA A 23 16.98 -22.18 -8.87
N ARG A 24 17.14 -21.25 -7.92
CA ARG A 24 16.61 -19.89 -7.98
C ARG A 24 15.13 -19.81 -8.42
N ASN A 25 14.32 -20.71 -7.89
CA ASN A 25 12.90 -20.81 -8.21
C ASN A 25 11.98 -20.16 -7.18
N ALA A 26 12.52 -19.75 -6.05
CA ALA A 26 11.79 -19.11 -4.97
C ALA A 26 12.61 -17.96 -4.37
N LEU A 27 12.02 -16.75 -4.33
CA LEU A 27 12.59 -15.56 -3.76
C LEU A 27 11.96 -15.29 -2.39
N SER A 28 12.77 -15.25 -1.35
CA SER A 28 12.36 -15.01 0.03
C SER A 28 12.38 -13.51 0.33
N LEU A 29 11.31 -13.01 0.90
CA LEU A 29 11.14 -11.62 1.34
C LEU A 29 10.81 -11.61 2.83
N GLY A 30 11.43 -10.72 3.58
CA GLY A 30 11.01 -10.41 4.95
C GLY A 30 10.32 -9.05 4.96
N VAL A 31 9.09 -8.98 5.44
CA VAL A 31 8.29 -7.75 5.48
C VAL A 31 8.00 -7.38 6.93
N ALA A 32 8.32 -6.14 7.32
CA ALA A 32 7.88 -5.56 8.57
C ALA A 32 6.57 -4.81 8.35
N VAL A 33 5.52 -5.29 8.98
CA VAL A 33 4.22 -4.62 9.03
C VAL A 33 4.12 -3.93 10.38
N ASN A 34 4.17 -2.61 10.38
CA ASN A 34 4.07 -1.83 11.61
C ASN A 34 2.62 -1.71 12.03
N ASP A 35 2.37 -2.06 13.29
CA ASP A 35 1.10 -1.89 13.97
C ASP A 35 1.28 -0.89 15.12
N GLU A 36 0.28 -0.08 15.37
CA GLU A 36 0.30 0.90 16.46
C GLU A 36 -0.57 0.37 17.61
N THR A 37 0.02 0.21 18.77
CA THR A 37 -0.68 -0.21 19.97
C THR A 37 -0.55 0.84 21.05
N LYS A 38 -1.70 1.22 21.66
CA LYS A 38 -1.69 2.15 22.78
C LYS A 38 -1.22 1.45 24.05
N ASN A 39 -0.14 1.93 24.63
CA ASN A 39 0.32 1.48 25.93
C ASN A 39 -0.68 1.92 27.00
N GLN A 40 -1.29 0.97 27.69
CA GLN A 40 -2.31 1.26 28.69
C GLN A 40 -1.75 1.89 29.98
N GLN A 41 -0.45 1.76 30.22
CA GLN A 41 0.20 2.32 31.41
C GLN A 41 0.67 3.77 31.19
N THR A 42 1.22 4.06 30.02
CA THR A 42 1.76 5.40 29.69
C THR A 42 0.77 6.26 28.90
N GLY A 43 -0.21 5.63 28.23
CA GLY A 43 -1.15 6.30 27.33
C GLY A 43 -0.56 6.67 25.97
N GLU A 44 0.70 6.35 25.73
CA GLU A 44 1.41 6.63 24.48
C GLU A 44 1.18 5.53 23.44
N TRP A 45 1.28 5.92 22.17
CA TRP A 45 1.24 4.98 21.06
C TRP A 45 2.63 4.39 20.80
N GLU A 46 2.73 3.10 20.80
CA GLU A 46 3.97 2.34 20.54
C GLU A 46 3.83 1.59 19.21
N GLU A 47 4.83 1.75 18.35
CA GLU A 47 4.93 0.93 17.13
C GLU A 47 5.41 -0.48 17.47
N ARG A 48 4.67 -1.47 16.98
CA ARG A 48 5.04 -2.88 17.07
C ARG A 48 5.18 -3.47 15.67
N PRO A 49 6.40 -3.78 15.23
CA PRO A 49 6.59 -4.43 13.95
C PRO A 49 6.21 -5.91 14.03
N ASN A 50 5.38 -6.35 13.09
CA ASN A 50 5.10 -7.75 12.84
C ASN A 50 5.97 -8.19 11.66
N PHE A 51 6.84 -9.17 11.88
CA PHE A 51 7.70 -9.69 10.84
C PHE A 51 7.04 -10.85 10.13
N VAL A 52 6.80 -10.69 8.84
CA VAL A 52 6.12 -11.68 8.00
C VAL A 52 7.08 -12.17 6.93
N ASP A 53 7.28 -13.49 6.90
CA ASP A 53 8.03 -14.14 5.83
C ASP A 53 7.14 -14.39 4.62
N CYS A 54 7.58 -13.91 3.47
CA CYS A 54 6.91 -14.05 2.20
C CYS A 54 7.80 -14.78 1.20
N VAL A 55 7.18 -15.44 0.24
CA VAL A 55 7.90 -16.14 -0.83
C VAL A 55 7.23 -15.91 -2.17
N VAL A 56 8.03 -15.55 -3.16
CA VAL A 56 7.59 -15.38 -4.56
C VAL A 56 8.16 -16.52 -5.37
N PHE A 57 7.34 -17.20 -6.16
CA PHE A 57 7.75 -18.31 -7.00
C PHE A 57 7.80 -17.93 -8.49
N GLY A 58 8.62 -18.68 -9.22
CA GLY A 58 8.67 -18.67 -10.68
C GLY A 58 9.34 -17.45 -11.30
N ASN A 59 9.09 -17.23 -12.57
CA ASN A 59 9.74 -16.19 -13.38
C ASN A 59 9.47 -14.77 -12.87
N ARG A 60 8.38 -14.58 -12.18
CA ARG A 60 8.01 -13.30 -11.54
C ARG A 60 9.03 -12.87 -10.50
N ALA A 61 9.56 -13.82 -9.73
CA ALA A 61 10.58 -13.57 -8.73
C ALA A 61 11.82 -12.90 -9.34
N ALA A 62 12.31 -13.40 -10.47
CA ALA A 62 13.45 -12.85 -11.19
C ALA A 62 13.18 -11.45 -11.76
N ALA A 63 11.94 -11.19 -12.18
CA ALA A 63 11.56 -9.90 -12.73
C ALA A 63 11.55 -8.78 -11.68
N ILE A 64 11.11 -9.11 -10.46
CA ILE A 64 10.94 -8.13 -9.37
C ILE A 64 12.20 -7.95 -8.51
N GLU A 65 13.08 -8.96 -8.41
CA GLU A 65 14.27 -8.95 -7.56
C GLU A 65 15.06 -7.64 -7.69
N ARG A 66 15.31 -7.20 -8.92
CA ARG A 66 16.12 -6.00 -9.23
C ARG A 66 15.52 -4.67 -8.75
N TYR A 67 14.24 -4.67 -8.41
CA TYR A 67 13.54 -3.47 -7.93
C TYR A 67 13.33 -3.46 -6.43
N LEU A 68 13.63 -4.58 -5.77
CA LEU A 68 13.40 -4.77 -4.35
C LEU A 68 14.73 -4.72 -3.60
N GLU A 69 14.78 -3.87 -2.60
CA GLU A 69 15.91 -3.73 -1.69
C GLU A 69 15.40 -3.55 -0.26
N LYS A 70 16.27 -3.70 0.73
CA LYS A 70 15.95 -3.41 2.12
C LYS A 70 15.33 -2.01 2.27
N GLY A 71 14.20 -1.93 2.95
CA GLY A 71 13.46 -0.69 3.19
C GLY A 71 12.45 -0.31 2.10
N THR A 72 12.41 -1.03 0.97
CA THR A 72 11.37 -0.82 -0.04
C THR A 72 9.99 -1.08 0.56
N LYS A 73 9.07 -0.12 0.35
CA LYS A 73 7.67 -0.31 0.74
C LYS A 73 6.98 -1.21 -0.29
N VAL A 74 6.32 -2.24 0.23
CA VAL A 74 5.60 -3.23 -0.58
C VAL A 74 4.19 -3.41 -0.07
N THR A 75 3.27 -3.70 -0.98
CA THR A 75 1.94 -4.22 -0.68
C THR A 75 1.84 -5.59 -1.33
N ILE A 76 1.50 -6.59 -0.55
CA ILE A 76 1.49 -8.00 -0.96
C ILE A 76 0.09 -8.55 -0.76
N GLU A 77 -0.42 -9.20 -1.80
CA GLU A 77 -1.56 -10.10 -1.73
C GLU A 77 -1.08 -11.53 -1.95
N GLY A 78 -1.56 -12.46 -1.15
CA GLY A 78 -1.15 -13.84 -1.25
C GLY A 78 -1.95 -14.77 -0.35
N ARG A 79 -1.38 -15.94 -0.11
CA ARG A 79 -2.00 -17.02 0.66
C ARG A 79 -1.05 -17.52 1.74
N LEU A 80 -1.58 -17.86 2.91
CA LEU A 80 -0.82 -18.54 3.95
C LEU A 80 -0.48 -19.96 3.50
N ARG A 81 0.77 -20.35 3.71
CA ARG A 81 1.25 -21.70 3.54
C ARG A 81 1.97 -22.16 4.79
N TYR A 82 1.53 -23.28 5.32
CA TYR A 82 2.23 -24.00 6.36
C TYR A 82 3.14 -25.06 5.72
N SER A 83 4.37 -25.12 6.14
CA SER A 83 5.32 -26.15 5.78
C SER A 83 5.99 -26.73 7.02
N SER A 84 6.19 -28.03 7.04
CA SER A 84 6.91 -28.72 8.11
C SER A 84 7.98 -29.60 7.49
N TRP A 85 9.11 -29.68 8.14
CA TRP A 85 10.24 -30.52 7.73
C TRP A 85 10.97 -31.04 8.94
N GLU A 86 11.71 -32.11 8.75
CA GLU A 86 12.58 -32.68 9.75
C GLU A 86 14.03 -32.29 9.43
N THR A 87 14.73 -31.80 10.43
CA THR A 87 16.16 -31.47 10.29
C THR A 87 16.98 -32.75 10.36
N ALA A 88 18.24 -32.69 9.92
CA ALA A 88 19.18 -33.82 9.99
C ALA A 88 19.35 -34.38 11.42
N ASP A 89 19.10 -33.58 12.44
CA ASP A 89 19.14 -33.96 13.86
C ASP A 89 17.83 -34.61 14.36
N GLY A 90 16.86 -34.88 13.47
CA GLY A 90 15.58 -35.48 13.81
C GLY A 90 14.57 -34.53 14.46
N GLN A 91 14.85 -33.22 14.48
CA GLN A 91 13.92 -32.21 15.01
C GLN A 91 12.89 -31.82 13.96
N LYS A 92 11.62 -31.88 14.34
CA LYS A 92 10.52 -31.36 13.51
C LYS A 92 10.48 -29.85 13.61
N ARG A 93 10.55 -29.19 12.49
CA ARG A 93 10.38 -27.74 12.38
C ARG A 93 9.22 -27.40 11.47
N SER A 94 8.60 -26.28 11.74
CA SER A 94 7.49 -25.77 10.93
C SER A 94 7.65 -24.30 10.67
N LYS A 95 7.08 -23.85 9.59
CA LYS A 95 7.06 -22.44 9.19
C LYS A 95 5.73 -22.10 8.57
N LEU A 96 5.21 -20.94 8.97
CA LEU A 96 4.08 -20.30 8.32
C LEU A 96 4.63 -19.13 7.49
N GLU A 97 4.32 -19.10 6.22
CA GLU A 97 4.77 -18.04 5.31
C GLU A 97 3.66 -17.64 4.34
N VAL A 98 3.77 -16.46 3.76
CA VAL A 98 2.85 -15.97 2.74
C VAL A 98 3.42 -16.30 1.36
N VAL A 99 2.68 -17.07 0.59
CA VAL A 99 2.96 -17.26 -0.85
C VAL A 99 2.35 -16.08 -1.59
N VAL A 100 3.21 -15.29 -2.22
CA VAL A 100 2.83 -14.06 -2.89
C VAL A 100 2.17 -14.36 -4.23
N ASP A 101 0.94 -13.92 -4.41
CA ASP A 101 0.21 -13.96 -5.67
C ASP A 101 0.39 -12.64 -6.43
N GLU A 102 0.27 -11.48 -5.74
CA GLU A 102 0.51 -10.15 -6.30
C GLU A 102 1.41 -9.32 -5.36
N ILE A 103 2.22 -8.45 -5.95
CA ILE A 103 3.06 -7.50 -5.22
C ILE A 103 3.12 -6.17 -5.94
N GLU A 104 2.87 -5.11 -5.20
CA GLU A 104 3.12 -3.73 -5.59
C GLU A 104 4.26 -3.17 -4.75
N PHE A 105 5.12 -2.36 -5.32
CA PHE A 105 6.23 -1.74 -4.61
C PHE A 105 6.45 -0.31 -5.07
N SER A 106 6.78 0.54 -4.10
CA SER A 106 7.16 1.94 -4.35
C SER A 106 8.68 2.04 -4.34
N ASN A 107 9.25 2.29 -5.49
CA ASN A 107 10.68 2.55 -5.58
C ASN A 107 10.94 3.99 -5.10
N ARG A 108 11.68 4.17 -4.01
CA ARG A 108 12.04 5.50 -3.48
C ARG A 108 12.88 6.35 -4.44
N GLN A 109 13.33 5.79 -5.53
CA GLN A 109 14.20 6.46 -6.53
C GLN A 109 13.45 7.30 -7.57
N GLY A 110 12.13 7.51 -7.44
CA GLY A 110 11.33 8.20 -8.45
C GLY A 110 10.42 9.33 -7.98
N ASP A 111 10.37 9.66 -6.69
CA ASP A 111 9.45 10.71 -6.22
C ASP A 111 10.14 12.05 -5.88
N ALA A 112 11.18 12.38 -6.64
CA ALA A 112 11.68 13.74 -6.76
C ALA A 112 11.28 14.30 -8.13
N GLY A 113 10.00 14.71 -8.29
CA GLY A 113 9.66 15.42 -9.51
C GLY A 113 8.25 15.20 -10.06
N GLY A 114 7.25 15.09 -9.24
CA GLY A 114 5.88 15.42 -9.64
C GLY A 114 5.75 16.93 -9.81
N GLN A 115 6.49 17.53 -10.75
CA GLN A 115 6.18 18.85 -11.26
C GLN A 115 4.79 18.78 -11.90
N ARG A 116 3.79 19.24 -11.13
CA ARG A 116 2.57 19.75 -11.74
C ARG A 116 3.02 20.80 -12.75
N GLN A 117 3.04 20.44 -14.02
CA GLN A 117 3.06 21.41 -15.10
C GLN A 117 1.83 22.29 -14.91
N GLN A 118 2.05 23.42 -14.25
CA GLN A 118 1.17 24.57 -14.38
C GLN A 118 1.18 24.94 -15.85
N ARG A 119 0.11 24.61 -16.54
CA ARG A 119 -0.17 25.19 -17.85
C ARG A 119 -0.15 26.70 -17.66
N PRO A 120 0.67 27.45 -18.41
CA PRO A 120 0.59 28.91 -18.38
C PRO A 120 -0.79 29.30 -18.88
N ALA A 121 -1.54 29.98 -18.02
CA ALA A 121 -2.74 30.65 -18.44
C ALA A 121 -2.38 31.67 -19.50
N GLN A 122 -2.76 31.41 -20.73
CA GLN A 122 -2.71 32.38 -21.80
C GLN A 122 -3.57 33.60 -21.42
N ARG A 123 -2.88 34.64 -21.08
CA ARG A 123 -3.39 35.99 -20.88
C ARG A 123 -3.91 36.48 -22.22
N ARG A 124 -5.20 36.34 -22.49
CA ARG A 124 -5.86 37.11 -23.54
C ARG A 124 -6.11 38.51 -23.00
N GLN A 125 -5.25 39.43 -23.46
CA GLN A 125 -5.58 40.84 -23.50
C GLN A 125 -6.53 41.06 -24.68
N SER A 126 -7.68 41.70 -24.38
CA SER A 126 -8.19 42.79 -25.20
C SER A 126 -9.53 43.31 -24.67
N ALA A 127 -9.44 44.60 -24.37
CA ALA A 127 -10.46 45.61 -24.66
C ALA A 127 -11.77 45.59 -23.85
N ALA A 128 -11.85 46.51 -22.95
CA ALA A 128 -13.07 47.25 -22.60
C ALA A 128 -13.34 48.29 -23.71
N PRO A 129 -14.51 49.01 -23.74
CA PRO A 129 -15.48 49.26 -22.72
C PRO A 129 -16.95 49.19 -23.19
N GLY A 130 -17.85 49.08 -22.24
CA GLY A 130 -19.28 49.25 -22.51
C GLY A 130 -20.07 49.17 -21.19
N ALA A 131 -20.35 50.31 -20.67
CA ALA A 131 -21.18 50.50 -19.48
C ALA A 131 -22.61 50.02 -19.72
N TYR A 132 -23.12 49.22 -18.76
CA TYR A 132 -24.56 49.11 -18.53
C TYR A 132 -24.83 48.94 -17.05
N GLN A 133 -25.68 49.84 -16.53
CA GLN A 133 -26.06 49.91 -15.13
C GLN A 133 -27.16 48.90 -14.79
N PRO A 134 -27.31 48.54 -13.50
CA PRO A 134 -28.20 47.50 -13.04
C PRO A 134 -29.58 48.00 -12.78
N THR A 135 -30.56 47.21 -13.13
CA THR A 135 -31.91 47.35 -12.57
C THR A 135 -32.09 46.29 -11.49
N LEU A 136 -32.38 46.80 -10.30
CA LEU A 136 -32.92 46.09 -9.17
C LEU A 136 -34.27 45.48 -9.56
N ASP A 137 -34.43 44.22 -9.41
CA ASP A 137 -35.72 43.66 -9.07
C ASP A 137 -35.63 42.38 -8.22
N SER A 138 -36.55 42.34 -7.31
CA SER A 138 -36.72 41.50 -6.15
C SER A 138 -36.89 40.04 -6.50
N ALA A 139 -36.15 39.13 -5.87
CA ALA A 139 -36.53 37.75 -5.74
C ALA A 139 -36.15 37.16 -4.36
N LYS A 140 -37.16 36.85 -3.68
CA LYS A 140 -37.48 36.12 -2.47
C LYS A 140 -36.49 34.98 -2.09
N PRO A 141 -36.16 34.77 -0.81
CA PRO A 141 -35.34 33.67 -0.37
C PRO A 141 -36.07 32.35 -0.37
N ALA A 142 -35.49 31.36 -0.98
CA ALA A 142 -35.96 29.98 -0.88
C ALA A 142 -35.39 29.35 0.42
N GLN A 143 -36.28 28.72 1.14
CA GLN A 143 -36.01 28.00 2.38
C GLN A 143 -35.18 26.71 2.10
N PRO A 144 -34.33 26.26 3.03
CA PRO A 144 -33.68 24.99 2.96
C PRO A 144 -34.64 23.89 3.38
N ASP A 145 -34.87 22.95 2.50
CA ASP A 145 -35.59 21.73 2.81
C ASP A 145 -34.73 20.82 3.68
N ALA A 146 -35.35 20.42 4.79
CA ALA A 146 -34.85 19.50 5.78
C ALA A 146 -34.58 18.13 5.15
N TYR A 147 -33.37 17.63 5.29
CA TYR A 147 -33.10 16.19 5.22
C TYR A 147 -33.22 15.62 6.62
N ASP A 148 -34.40 15.13 6.90
CA ASP A 148 -34.64 14.26 8.03
C ASP A 148 -34.86 12.83 7.52
N ASP A 149 -34.35 11.89 8.31
CA ASP A 149 -34.60 10.47 8.28
C ASP A 149 -33.87 9.60 7.22
N ILE A 150 -32.72 9.08 7.64
CA ILE A 150 -32.28 7.76 7.27
C ILE A 150 -32.23 6.90 8.56
N PRO A 151 -33.15 5.94 8.75
CA PRO A 151 -33.09 4.98 9.85
C PRO A 151 -32.07 3.88 9.51
N PHE A 152 -31.18 3.64 10.44
CA PHE A 152 -30.29 2.48 10.47
C PHE A 152 -31.03 1.25 11.01
#